data_a36061ebc93f8e924eb838a090954fea
#
_entry.id   a36061ebc93f8e924eb838a090954fea
#
_cell.length_a   1.000
_cell.length_b   1.000
_cell.length_c   1.000
_cell.angle_alpha   90.00
_cell.angle_beta   90.00
_cell.angle_gamma   90.00
#
_symmetry.space_group_name_H-M   'P 1'
#
loop_
_entity.id
_entity.type
_entity.pdbx_description
1 polymer ?
#
loop_
_entity_poly.entity_id
_entity_poly.type
_entity_poly.pdbx_seq_one_letter_code
_entity_poly.pdbx_strand_id
1 'polypeptide(L)'
;MSHFGVRSDDARLQRPEYLGGGTSRININPVASTVADTSIPQANLAGVGTALGRAGFNKSFTEHGVVIGLISARADLTYQQGIDRMWSRRTRYDFYWPALAHLGEQAVLNKEIFYSGDSNDDDAFGFQERYAEYRYKPGRITGMFNSNADGSLDLWHLGLDFASLPALNASFIEDNPPIDRIIAVTDEPHFLADMWFNLKTDRPMPVYSVPGLIDHF
;
A
#
# COMPACT_ATOMS: atom_id res chain seq x y z
N MET A 1 32.77 -7.89 17.69
CA MET A 1 32.93 -6.57 17.03
C MET A 1 34.21 -5.89 17.37
N SER A 2 34.64 -5.82 18.63
CA SER A 2 35.92 -5.21 19.01
C SER A 2 37.13 -5.87 18.35
N HIS A 3 37.07 -7.17 18.06
CA HIS A 3 38.13 -7.94 17.40
C HIS A 3 38.46 -7.44 15.98
N PHE A 4 37.49 -6.86 15.27
CA PHE A 4 37.68 -6.35 13.93
C PHE A 4 37.78 -4.82 13.86
N GLY A 5 37.93 -4.14 14.99
CA GLY A 5 38.06 -2.68 15.05
C GLY A 5 36.82 -1.92 14.62
N VAL A 6 35.67 -2.61 14.46
CA VAL A 6 34.39 -2.00 14.06
C VAL A 6 33.75 -1.38 15.28
N ARG A 7 33.33 -0.13 15.15
CA ARG A 7 32.56 0.54 16.22
C ARG A 7 31.24 -0.17 16.47
N SER A 8 30.85 -0.22 17.75
CA SER A 8 29.51 -0.62 18.11
C SER A 8 28.52 0.44 17.59
N ASP A 9 27.44 -0.02 17.00
CA ASP A 9 26.37 0.86 16.51
C ASP A 9 25.78 1.67 17.67
N ASP A 10 25.54 2.94 17.44
CA ASP A 10 24.80 3.77 18.38
C ASP A 10 23.30 3.64 18.11
N ALA A 11 22.63 2.82 18.93
CA ALA A 11 21.19 2.55 18.78
C ALA A 11 20.30 3.81 18.78
N ARG A 12 20.79 4.93 19.34
CA ARG A 12 20.07 6.20 19.32
C ARG A 12 20.09 6.87 17.96
N LEU A 13 21.09 6.57 17.13
CA LEU A 13 21.27 7.11 15.79
C LEU A 13 20.78 6.13 14.70
N GLN A 14 20.52 4.88 15.06
CA GLN A 14 20.05 3.86 14.13
C GLN A 14 18.62 4.15 13.71
N ARG A 15 18.50 4.71 12.53
CA ARG A 15 17.21 4.79 11.82
C ARG A 15 17.26 3.87 10.63
N PRO A 16 16.16 3.18 10.31
CA PRO A 16 16.06 2.46 9.06
C PRO A 16 16.36 3.39 7.88
N GLU A 17 17.31 3.03 7.04
CA GLU A 17 17.65 3.76 5.83
C GLU A 17 16.95 3.10 4.65
N TYR A 18 16.25 3.88 3.85
CA TYR A 18 15.67 3.40 2.61
C TYR A 18 16.76 3.27 1.54
N LEU A 19 17.00 2.04 1.09
CA LEU A 19 18.06 1.74 0.12
C LEU A 19 17.53 1.73 -1.32
N GLY A 20 16.27 1.45 -1.51
CA GLY A 20 15.67 1.40 -2.83
C GLY A 20 14.40 0.58 -2.85
N GLY A 21 13.68 0.64 -3.94
CA GLY A 21 12.46 -0.12 -4.14
C GLY A 21 11.89 0.11 -5.53
N GLY A 22 10.82 -0.60 -5.84
CA GLY A 22 10.10 -0.47 -7.09
C GLY A 22 8.65 -0.88 -6.91
N THR A 23 7.80 -0.41 -7.82
CA THR A 23 6.39 -0.78 -7.89
C THR A 23 6.11 -1.37 -9.26
N SER A 24 5.39 -2.47 -9.29
CA SER A 24 4.97 -3.13 -10.51
C SER A 24 3.46 -3.38 -10.46
N ARG A 25 2.77 -3.15 -11.56
CA ARG A 25 1.34 -3.46 -11.65
C ARG A 25 1.15 -4.96 -11.86
N ILE A 26 0.11 -5.51 -11.25
CA ILE A 26 -0.33 -6.87 -11.54
C ILE A 26 -1.21 -6.79 -12.78
N ASN A 27 -0.82 -7.49 -13.84
CA ASN A 27 -1.62 -7.61 -15.05
C ASN A 27 -2.45 -8.88 -14.95
N ILE A 28 -3.77 -8.74 -15.00
CA ILE A 28 -4.70 -9.85 -14.91
C ILE A 28 -5.13 -10.23 -16.32
N ASN A 29 -4.93 -11.50 -16.67
CA ASN A 29 -5.34 -12.07 -17.93
C ASN A 29 -6.47 -13.08 -17.68
N PRO A 30 -7.54 -13.03 -18.45
CA PRO A 30 -8.60 -14.03 -18.35
C PRO A 30 -8.09 -15.37 -18.86
N VAL A 31 -8.49 -16.43 -18.17
CA VAL A 31 -8.22 -17.81 -18.56
C VAL A 31 -9.55 -18.55 -18.61
N ALA A 32 -9.88 -19.16 -19.74
CA ALA A 32 -11.07 -19.98 -19.88
C ALA A 32 -10.73 -21.45 -19.65
N SER A 33 -11.57 -22.14 -18.90
CA SER A 33 -11.44 -23.60 -18.73
C SER A 33 -11.67 -24.32 -20.07
N THR A 34 -10.73 -25.13 -20.44
CA THR A 34 -10.85 -26.00 -21.64
C THR A 34 -11.36 -27.40 -21.32
N VAL A 35 -11.44 -27.75 -20.06
CA VAL A 35 -11.91 -29.04 -19.57
C VAL A 35 -13.33 -28.89 -19.01
N ALA A 36 -14.23 -29.75 -19.43
CA ALA A 36 -15.57 -29.86 -18.87
C ALA A 36 -15.58 -30.93 -17.78
N ASP A 37 -16.00 -30.56 -16.59
CA ASP A 37 -16.29 -31.44 -15.47
C ASP A 37 -17.70 -31.16 -14.96
N THR A 38 -18.27 -32.05 -14.17
CA THR A 38 -19.59 -31.89 -13.57
C THR A 38 -19.69 -30.66 -12.66
N SER A 39 -18.58 -30.27 -12.04
CA SER A 39 -18.48 -29.13 -11.14
C SER A 39 -17.94 -27.86 -11.83
N ILE A 40 -17.22 -28.00 -12.94
CA ILE A 40 -16.58 -26.90 -13.67
C ILE A 40 -17.02 -26.94 -15.13
N PRO A 41 -18.00 -26.12 -15.52
CA PRO A 41 -18.43 -26.03 -16.91
C PRO A 41 -17.30 -25.62 -17.84
N GLN A 42 -17.28 -26.13 -19.05
CA GLN A 42 -16.36 -25.66 -20.09
C GLN A 42 -16.56 -24.17 -20.32
N ALA A 43 -15.46 -23.46 -20.55
CA ALA A 43 -15.40 -21.99 -20.69
C ALA A 43 -15.72 -21.21 -19.39
N ASN A 44 -15.70 -21.86 -18.23
CA ASN A 44 -15.74 -21.12 -16.98
C ASN A 44 -14.53 -20.19 -16.90
N LEU A 45 -14.79 -18.91 -16.63
CA LEU A 45 -13.76 -17.88 -16.62
C LEU A 45 -13.06 -17.83 -15.27
N ALA A 46 -11.75 -17.82 -15.32
CA ALA A 46 -10.86 -17.49 -14.22
C ALA A 46 -9.88 -16.41 -14.66
N GLY A 47 -9.13 -15.85 -13.74
CA GLY A 47 -8.10 -14.87 -14.05
C GLY A 47 -6.78 -15.25 -13.41
N VAL A 48 -5.69 -15.00 -14.12
CA VAL A 48 -4.32 -15.14 -13.60
C VAL A 48 -3.67 -13.79 -13.64
N GLY A 49 -3.24 -13.31 -12.47
CA GLY A 49 -2.48 -12.08 -12.33
C GLY A 49 -0.98 -12.38 -12.37
N THR A 50 -0.23 -11.64 -13.16
CA THR A 50 1.23 -11.70 -13.17
C THR A 50 1.84 -10.33 -12.98
N ALA A 51 2.89 -10.25 -12.18
CA ALA A 51 3.70 -9.05 -12.02
C ALA A 51 5.17 -9.42 -12.07
N LEU A 52 5.95 -8.63 -12.77
CA LEU A 52 7.40 -8.72 -12.78
C LEU A 52 7.96 -7.41 -12.29
N GLY A 53 8.70 -7.45 -11.20
CA GLY A 53 9.32 -6.28 -10.60
C GLY A 53 10.84 -6.43 -10.54
N ARG A 54 11.53 -5.30 -10.58
CA ARG A 54 12.96 -5.23 -10.32
C ARG A 54 13.22 -4.07 -9.37
N ALA A 55 13.90 -4.35 -8.29
CA ALA A 55 14.39 -3.35 -7.36
C ALA A 55 15.86 -3.63 -7.02
N GLY A 56 16.59 -2.61 -6.66
CA GLY A 56 17.98 -2.76 -6.30
C GLY A 56 18.52 -1.46 -5.72
N PHE A 57 19.73 -1.56 -5.17
CA PHE A 57 20.43 -0.43 -4.60
C PHE A 57 21.95 -0.60 -4.84
N ASN A 58 22.67 0.49 -4.68
CA ASN A 58 24.12 0.53 -4.61
C ASN A 58 24.51 1.37 -3.40
N LYS A 59 25.15 0.76 -2.44
CA LYS A 59 25.49 1.40 -1.15
C LYS A 59 26.81 0.88 -0.63
N SER A 60 27.60 1.78 -0.09
CA SER A 60 28.78 1.46 0.72
C SER A 60 28.39 1.46 2.18
N PHE A 61 28.62 0.34 2.86
CA PHE A 61 28.33 0.19 4.28
C PHE A 61 29.62 0.33 5.08
N THR A 62 29.61 1.27 6.02
CA THR A 62 30.73 1.53 6.94
C THR A 62 30.55 0.83 8.28
N GLU A 63 29.37 0.32 8.55
CA GLU A 63 28.97 -0.33 9.80
C GLU A 63 28.25 -1.63 9.50
N HIS A 64 28.18 -2.50 10.51
CA HIS A 64 27.39 -3.71 10.41
C HIS A 64 25.89 -3.37 10.42
N GLY A 65 25.13 -4.09 9.62
CA GLY A 65 23.70 -3.89 9.54
C GLY A 65 23.00 -5.10 8.94
N VAL A 66 21.68 -5.02 8.92
CA VAL A 66 20.81 -6.00 8.27
C VAL A 66 20.04 -5.31 7.16
N VAL A 67 20.10 -5.87 5.97
CA VAL A 67 19.27 -5.42 4.84
C VAL A 67 18.00 -6.24 4.85
N ILE A 68 16.85 -5.54 4.97
CA ILE A 68 15.54 -6.15 4.97
C ILE A 68 14.85 -5.83 3.65
N GLY A 69 14.48 -6.86 2.90
CA GLY A 69 13.63 -6.74 1.71
C GLY A 69 12.18 -7.02 2.07
N LEU A 70 11.29 -6.14 1.67
CA LEU A 70 9.85 -6.29 1.87
C LEU A 70 9.15 -6.36 0.52
N ILE A 71 8.21 -7.27 0.40
CA ILE A 71 7.28 -7.35 -0.73
C ILE A 71 5.85 -7.21 -0.21
N SER A 72 5.04 -6.43 -0.88
CA SER A 72 3.63 -6.29 -0.54
C SER A 72 2.78 -6.21 -1.80
N ALA A 73 1.64 -6.85 -1.79
CA ALA A 73 0.57 -6.65 -2.78
C ALA A 73 -0.43 -5.65 -2.19
N ARG A 74 -0.82 -4.66 -2.98
CA ARG A 74 -1.75 -3.61 -2.56
C ARG A 74 -2.77 -3.34 -3.65
N ALA A 75 -3.97 -2.97 -3.25
CA ALA A 75 -4.95 -2.36 -4.12
C ALA A 75 -4.98 -0.84 -3.89
N ASP A 76 -5.40 -0.09 -4.90
CA ASP A 76 -5.65 1.33 -4.74
C ASP A 76 -6.87 1.53 -3.83
N LEU A 77 -6.70 2.35 -2.78
CA LEU A 77 -7.77 2.69 -1.85
C LEU A 77 -8.85 3.50 -2.57
N THR A 78 -10.08 3.02 -2.48
CA THR A 78 -11.24 3.75 -2.97
C THR A 78 -12.39 3.60 -1.98
N TYR A 79 -12.92 4.73 -1.52
CA TYR A 79 -14.10 4.79 -0.66
C TYR A 79 -15.32 5.09 -1.52
N GLN A 80 -16.38 4.31 -1.37
CA GLN A 80 -17.55 4.43 -2.23
C GLN A 80 -18.78 5.01 -1.53
N GLN A 81 -18.75 5.12 -0.21
CA GLN A 81 -19.91 5.50 0.62
C GLN A 81 -19.86 6.95 1.11
N GLY A 82 -18.75 7.64 0.84
CA GLY A 82 -18.60 9.03 1.20
C GLY A 82 -19.09 10.00 0.12
N ILE A 83 -19.32 11.24 0.52
CA ILE A 83 -19.64 12.34 -0.39
C ILE A 83 -18.41 13.22 -0.63
N ASP A 84 -18.36 13.87 -1.78
CA ASP A 84 -17.27 14.78 -2.10
C ASP A 84 -17.26 15.97 -1.14
N ARG A 85 -16.06 16.35 -0.69
CA ARG A 85 -15.85 17.50 0.20
C ARG A 85 -16.50 18.78 -0.28
N MET A 86 -16.64 18.99 -1.59
CA MET A 86 -17.26 20.19 -2.12
C MET A 86 -18.70 20.39 -1.59
N TRP A 87 -19.41 19.33 -1.25
CA TRP A 87 -20.75 19.39 -0.66
C TRP A 87 -20.74 19.84 0.81
N SER A 88 -19.58 19.85 1.45
CA SER A 88 -19.37 20.29 2.84
C SER A 88 -19.00 21.76 2.95
N ARG A 89 -18.75 22.45 1.85
CA ARG A 89 -18.35 23.87 1.83
C ARG A 89 -19.54 24.76 2.14
N ARG A 90 -19.41 25.56 3.20
CA ARG A 90 -20.48 26.45 3.68
C ARG A 90 -20.08 27.93 3.66
N THR A 91 -18.78 28.19 3.77
CA THR A 91 -18.22 29.55 3.87
C THR A 91 -17.25 29.82 2.73
N ARG A 92 -16.98 31.10 2.47
CA ARG A 92 -15.99 31.50 1.46
C ARG A 92 -14.57 30.97 1.77
N TYR A 93 -14.26 30.70 3.01
CA TYR A 93 -12.93 30.21 3.42
C TYR A 93 -12.77 28.70 3.27
N ASP A 94 -13.84 27.98 2.97
CA ASP A 94 -13.79 26.57 2.62
C ASP A 94 -13.33 26.38 1.16
N PHE A 95 -13.33 27.46 0.38
CA PHE A 95 -12.72 27.51 -0.93
C PHE A 95 -11.27 27.97 -0.86
N TYR A 96 -10.51 27.67 -1.89
CA TYR A 96 -9.08 27.98 -1.91
C TYR A 96 -8.79 29.47 -1.79
N TRP A 97 -7.96 29.81 -0.77
CA TRP A 97 -7.41 31.13 -0.56
C TRP A 97 -5.88 31.04 -0.48
N PRO A 98 -5.14 31.67 -1.42
CA PRO A 98 -3.67 31.59 -1.43
C PRO A 98 -3.02 32.00 -0.09
N ALA A 99 -3.55 33.03 0.56
CA ALA A 99 -3.03 33.50 1.83
C ALA A 99 -3.24 32.52 3.00
N LEU A 100 -4.18 31.58 2.87
CA LEU A 100 -4.48 30.56 3.88
C LEU A 100 -3.87 29.21 3.52
N ALA A 101 -3.29 29.07 2.32
CA ALA A 101 -2.58 27.84 1.93
C ALA A 101 -1.37 27.66 2.88
N HIS A 102 -1.14 26.43 3.30
CA HIS A 102 -0.08 26.07 4.26
C HIS A 102 -0.27 26.58 5.70
N LEU A 103 -1.42 27.16 6.02
CA LEU A 103 -1.77 27.59 7.36
C LEU A 103 -2.69 26.57 8.03
N GLY A 104 -2.09 25.70 8.84
CA GLY A 104 -2.81 24.74 9.67
C GLY A 104 -3.43 23.58 8.88
N GLU A 105 -4.30 22.87 9.55
CA GLU A 105 -4.98 21.69 9.10
C GLU A 105 -6.47 21.95 8.93
N GLN A 106 -7.13 21.08 8.22
CA GLN A 106 -8.59 21.03 8.08
C GLN A 106 -9.09 19.66 8.48
N ALA A 107 -10.26 19.60 9.09
CA ALA A 107 -10.92 18.34 9.38
C ALA A 107 -11.35 17.64 8.10
N VAL A 108 -11.15 16.33 8.04
CA VAL A 108 -11.86 15.40 7.14
C VAL A 108 -13.11 14.99 7.88
N LEU A 109 -14.27 15.16 7.29
CA LEU A 109 -15.54 14.87 7.95
C LEU A 109 -15.92 13.40 7.78
N ASN A 110 -16.65 12.85 8.72
CA ASN A 110 -17.14 11.47 8.66
C ASN A 110 -17.84 11.18 7.35
N LYS A 111 -18.69 12.09 6.88
CA LYS A 111 -19.42 11.97 5.60
C LYS A 111 -18.55 11.92 4.35
N GLU A 112 -17.27 12.30 4.44
CA GLU A 112 -16.32 12.16 3.33
C GLU A 112 -15.86 10.69 3.18
N ILE A 113 -15.93 9.91 4.25
CA ILE A 113 -15.58 8.49 4.28
C ILE A 113 -16.83 7.61 4.18
N PHE A 114 -17.80 7.89 5.04
CA PHE A 114 -19.07 7.16 5.12
C PHE A 114 -20.21 8.14 5.46
N TYR A 115 -21.15 8.30 4.55
CA TYR A 115 -22.31 9.15 4.72
C TYR A 115 -23.48 8.32 5.22
N SER A 116 -23.96 8.59 6.42
CA SER A 116 -25.08 7.89 7.04
C SER A 116 -26.38 8.69 7.03
N GLY A 117 -26.32 10.01 6.91
CA GLY A 117 -27.43 10.92 7.09
C GLY A 117 -27.68 11.31 8.55
N ASP A 118 -26.77 10.91 9.44
CA ASP A 118 -26.88 11.15 10.88
C ASP A 118 -26.22 12.49 11.32
N SER A 119 -26.48 12.85 12.57
CA SER A 119 -25.88 14.07 13.16
C SER A 119 -24.35 14.04 13.24
N ASN A 120 -23.77 12.84 13.24
CA ASN A 120 -22.31 12.63 13.35
C ASN A 120 -21.58 12.84 12.01
N ASP A 121 -22.29 13.01 10.90
CA ASP A 121 -21.71 13.19 9.57
C ASP A 121 -20.79 14.43 9.48
N ASP A 122 -21.10 15.47 10.25
CA ASP A 122 -20.32 16.71 10.30
C ASP A 122 -19.16 16.67 11.31
N ASP A 123 -18.99 15.59 12.06
CA ASP A 123 -17.90 15.42 13.00
C ASP A 123 -16.58 15.10 12.26
N ALA A 124 -15.47 15.41 12.92
CA ALA A 124 -14.14 15.15 12.34
C ALA A 124 -13.77 13.67 12.43
N PHE A 125 -13.58 13.03 11.30
CA PHE A 125 -12.96 11.72 11.18
C PHE A 125 -11.45 11.76 11.45
N GLY A 126 -10.79 12.79 10.94
CA GLY A 126 -9.37 13.03 11.06
C GLY A 126 -9.00 14.41 10.54
N PHE A 127 -7.72 14.66 10.37
CA PHE A 127 -7.21 15.94 9.90
C PHE A 127 -6.26 15.75 8.73
N GLN A 128 -6.26 16.71 7.83
CA GLN A 128 -5.34 16.78 6.70
C GLN A 128 -4.86 18.23 6.51
N GLU A 129 -3.84 18.38 5.69
CA GLU A 129 -3.36 19.70 5.30
C GLU A 129 -4.49 20.52 4.68
N ARG A 130 -4.56 21.82 5.02
CA ARG A 130 -5.57 22.71 4.46
C ARG A 130 -5.52 22.71 2.93
N TYR A 131 -6.68 22.59 2.31
CA TYR A 131 -6.85 22.53 0.86
C TYR A 131 -6.20 21.32 0.16
N ALA A 132 -5.93 20.25 0.88
CA ALA A 132 -5.36 19.03 0.30
C ALA A 132 -6.21 18.48 -0.86
N GLU A 133 -7.53 18.62 -0.81
CA GLU A 133 -8.48 18.15 -1.84
C GLU A 133 -8.28 18.81 -3.21
N TYR A 134 -7.57 19.91 -3.30
CA TYR A 134 -7.20 20.52 -4.58
C TYR A 134 -5.99 19.85 -5.25
N ARG A 135 -5.26 19.01 -4.49
CA ARG A 135 -4.02 18.35 -4.95
C ARG A 135 -4.22 16.89 -5.33
N TYR A 136 -5.31 16.29 -4.91
CA TYR A 136 -5.63 14.91 -5.24
C TYR A 136 -7.06 14.79 -5.75
N LYS A 137 -7.29 13.73 -6.53
CA LYS A 137 -8.62 13.36 -7.01
C LYS A 137 -8.80 11.88 -6.75
N PRO A 138 -9.51 11.48 -5.69
CA PRO A 138 -9.76 10.06 -5.42
C PRO A 138 -10.63 9.46 -6.54
N GLY A 139 -10.43 8.17 -6.78
CA GLY A 139 -11.33 7.39 -7.62
C GLY A 139 -12.76 7.42 -7.06
N ARG A 140 -13.73 7.26 -7.94
CA ARG A 140 -15.16 7.20 -7.57
C ARG A 140 -15.78 5.97 -8.15
N ILE A 141 -16.59 5.31 -7.35
CA ILE A 141 -17.42 4.16 -7.75
C ILE A 141 -18.85 4.64 -7.75
N THR A 142 -19.52 4.50 -8.88
CA THR A 142 -20.88 5.05 -9.06
C THR A 142 -21.77 4.09 -9.84
N GLY A 143 -23.09 4.30 -9.75
CA GLY A 143 -24.08 3.50 -10.46
C GLY A 143 -24.07 2.04 -10.01
N MET A 144 -24.19 1.13 -10.95
CA MET A 144 -24.23 -0.31 -10.65
C MET A 144 -22.91 -0.88 -10.11
N PHE A 145 -21.82 -0.14 -10.17
CA PHE A 145 -20.56 -0.56 -9.56
C PHE A 145 -20.51 -0.32 -8.04
N ASN A 146 -21.44 0.49 -7.51
CA ASN A 146 -21.53 0.67 -6.06
C ASN A 146 -22.02 -0.64 -5.42
N SER A 147 -21.37 -1.09 -4.35
CA SER A 147 -21.69 -2.35 -3.67
C SER A 147 -23.13 -2.40 -3.12
N ASN A 148 -23.72 -1.24 -2.83
CA ASN A 148 -25.09 -1.14 -2.35
C ASN A 148 -26.14 -1.09 -3.48
N ALA A 149 -25.76 -1.19 -4.74
CA ALA A 149 -26.69 -1.18 -5.87
C ALA A 149 -27.34 -2.55 -6.04
N ASP A 150 -28.62 -2.57 -6.43
CA ASP A 150 -29.30 -3.81 -6.79
C ASP A 150 -28.62 -4.46 -8.00
N GLY A 151 -28.17 -5.70 -7.86
CA GLY A 151 -27.40 -6.39 -8.89
C GLY A 151 -26.02 -5.79 -9.13
N SER A 152 -25.36 -5.40 -8.06
CA SER A 152 -24.07 -4.74 -8.09
C SER A 152 -23.03 -5.48 -8.94
N LEU A 153 -22.19 -4.70 -9.63
CA LEU A 153 -21.02 -5.13 -10.39
C LEU A 153 -19.73 -4.92 -9.59
N ASP A 154 -19.79 -4.99 -8.29
CA ASP A 154 -18.67 -4.74 -7.40
C ASP A 154 -17.53 -5.77 -7.50
N LEU A 155 -17.79 -6.91 -8.14
CA LEU A 155 -16.77 -7.89 -8.53
C LEU A 155 -15.67 -7.30 -9.45
N TRP A 156 -15.91 -6.15 -10.07
CA TRP A 156 -14.98 -5.53 -10.99
C TRP A 156 -14.03 -4.53 -10.34
N HIS A 157 -14.11 -4.36 -9.02
CA HIS A 157 -13.24 -3.43 -8.29
C HIS A 157 -12.99 -3.89 -6.86
N LEU A 158 -11.99 -3.29 -6.22
CA LEU A 158 -11.61 -3.52 -4.83
C LEU A 158 -11.96 -2.33 -3.91
N GLY A 159 -12.98 -1.56 -4.27
CA GLY A 159 -13.48 -0.47 -3.42
C GLY A 159 -13.97 -1.00 -2.07
N LEU A 160 -13.57 -0.30 -1.01
CA LEU A 160 -14.00 -0.63 0.35
C LEU A 160 -15.50 -0.42 0.52
N ASP A 161 -16.14 -1.33 1.20
CA ASP A 161 -17.54 -1.28 1.58
C ASP A 161 -17.63 -1.44 3.10
N PHE A 162 -17.99 -0.36 3.76
CA PHE A 162 -18.09 -0.33 5.22
C PHE A 162 -19.54 -0.62 5.65
N ALA A 163 -19.70 -1.52 6.61
CA ALA A 163 -21.01 -1.78 7.22
C ALA A 163 -21.49 -0.60 8.11
N SER A 164 -20.57 0.20 8.60
CA SER A 164 -20.81 1.39 9.41
C SER A 164 -19.62 2.32 9.32
N LEU A 165 -19.73 3.55 9.85
CA LEU A 165 -18.64 4.50 9.91
C LEU A 165 -17.40 3.86 10.56
N PRO A 166 -16.27 3.75 9.82
CA PRO A 166 -15.05 3.22 10.39
C PRO A 166 -14.42 4.21 11.39
N ALA A 167 -13.65 3.70 12.33
CA ALA A 167 -12.83 4.53 13.20
C ALA A 167 -11.41 4.68 12.63
N LEU A 168 -10.82 5.85 12.80
CA LEU A 168 -9.42 6.10 12.43
C LEU A 168 -8.48 5.41 13.44
N ASN A 169 -8.18 4.16 13.20
CA ASN A 169 -7.36 3.30 14.05
C ASN A 169 -6.37 2.49 13.20
N ALA A 170 -5.61 1.59 13.84
CA ALA A 170 -4.60 0.79 13.16
C ALA A 170 -5.21 -0.06 12.03
N SER A 171 -6.37 -0.68 12.23
CA SER A 171 -7.01 -1.52 11.21
C SER A 171 -7.47 -0.73 9.99
N PHE A 172 -7.90 0.53 10.17
CA PHE A 172 -8.22 1.42 9.06
C PHE A 172 -6.97 1.81 8.25
N ILE A 173 -5.85 2.03 8.96
CA ILE A 173 -4.56 2.41 8.34
C ILE A 173 -3.91 1.23 7.63
N GLU A 174 -4.01 0.03 8.19
CA GLU A 174 -3.45 -1.20 7.59
C GLU A 174 -4.10 -1.56 6.27
N ASP A 175 -5.34 -1.15 6.07
CA ASP A 175 -6.14 -1.37 4.88
C ASP A 175 -6.21 -2.85 4.44
N ASN A 176 -7.39 -3.39 4.47
CA ASN A 176 -7.66 -4.74 3.98
C ASN A 176 -8.67 -4.67 2.83
N PRO A 177 -8.21 -4.55 1.58
CA PRO A 177 -9.11 -4.52 0.43
C PRO A 177 -9.90 -5.83 0.34
N PRO A 178 -11.15 -5.81 -0.15
CA PRO A 178 -12.02 -6.98 -0.23
C PRO A 178 -11.59 -7.94 -1.35
N ILE A 179 -10.42 -8.55 -1.20
CA ILE A 179 -9.81 -9.43 -2.21
C ILE A 179 -10.67 -10.65 -2.46
N ASP A 180 -11.31 -11.20 -1.42
CA ASP A 180 -12.17 -12.40 -1.51
C ASP A 180 -13.32 -12.20 -2.51
N ARG A 181 -13.71 -10.96 -2.79
CA ARG A 181 -14.74 -10.62 -3.77
C ARG A 181 -14.36 -11.04 -5.19
N ILE A 182 -13.08 -10.97 -5.54
CA ILE A 182 -12.59 -11.17 -6.92
C ILE A 182 -11.81 -12.46 -7.10
N ILE A 183 -11.42 -13.13 -6.03
CA ILE A 183 -10.63 -14.36 -6.08
C ILE A 183 -11.55 -15.55 -6.27
N ALA A 184 -11.27 -16.35 -7.30
CA ALA A 184 -12.03 -17.56 -7.62
C ALA A 184 -11.56 -18.78 -6.82
N VAL A 185 -10.33 -18.80 -6.32
CA VAL A 185 -9.74 -19.92 -5.57
C VAL A 185 -9.52 -19.46 -4.14
N THR A 186 -10.35 -19.92 -3.22
CA THR A 186 -10.35 -19.51 -1.81
C THR A 186 -9.56 -20.44 -0.90
N ASP A 187 -9.31 -21.68 -1.33
CA ASP A 187 -8.70 -22.71 -0.50
C ASP A 187 -7.16 -22.73 -0.57
N GLU A 188 -6.58 -21.94 -1.49
CA GLU A 188 -5.15 -21.88 -1.75
C GLU A 188 -4.60 -20.47 -1.55
N PRO A 189 -3.29 -20.30 -1.36
CA PRO A 189 -2.68 -18.96 -1.23
C PRO A 189 -2.98 -18.09 -2.46
N HIS A 190 -3.41 -16.86 -2.22
CA HIS A 190 -3.81 -15.92 -3.27
C HIS A 190 -2.63 -15.39 -4.08
N PHE A 191 -1.43 -15.40 -3.49
CA PHE A 191 -0.22 -14.88 -4.12
C PHE A 191 0.91 -15.90 -4.03
N LEU A 192 1.61 -16.08 -5.12
CA LEU A 192 2.88 -16.78 -5.18
C LEU A 192 3.96 -15.77 -5.54
N ALA A 193 5.05 -15.74 -4.79
CA ALA A 193 6.17 -14.86 -5.05
C ALA A 193 7.44 -15.68 -5.24
N ASP A 194 8.14 -15.42 -6.33
CA ASP A 194 9.48 -15.94 -6.59
C ASP A 194 10.45 -14.76 -6.65
N MET A 195 11.59 -14.88 -5.97
CA MET A 195 12.56 -13.82 -5.86
C MET A 195 13.96 -14.30 -6.26
N TRP A 196 14.51 -13.60 -7.22
CA TRP A 196 15.91 -13.80 -7.64
C TRP A 196 16.79 -12.70 -7.09
N PHE A 197 17.80 -13.06 -6.32
CA PHE A 197 18.79 -12.13 -5.79
C PHE A 197 20.09 -12.17 -6.61
N ASN A 198 20.47 -11.03 -7.17
CA ASN A 198 21.77 -10.85 -7.81
C ASN A 198 22.58 -9.87 -6.97
N LEU A 199 23.49 -10.39 -6.17
CA LEU A 199 24.32 -9.64 -5.25
C LEU A 199 25.75 -9.54 -5.79
N LYS A 200 26.22 -8.31 -5.95
CA LYS A 200 27.63 -8.01 -6.19
C LYS A 200 28.18 -7.27 -4.98
N THR A 201 29.18 -7.83 -4.32
CA THR A 201 29.76 -7.27 -3.11
C THR A 201 31.27 -7.15 -3.29
N ASP A 202 31.76 -5.94 -3.12
CA ASP A 202 33.18 -5.65 -3.09
C ASP A 202 33.60 -5.44 -1.63
N ARG A 203 34.56 -6.22 -1.17
CA ARG A 203 35.12 -6.11 0.19
C ARG A 203 36.60 -5.88 0.13
N PRO A 204 37.14 -4.86 0.81
CA PRO A 204 38.57 -4.72 0.93
C PRO A 204 39.11 -5.89 1.77
N MET A 205 40.13 -6.53 1.24
CA MET A 205 40.85 -7.59 1.93
C MET A 205 42.36 -7.31 1.89
N PRO A 206 43.07 -7.62 2.94
CA PRO A 206 44.55 -7.54 2.88
C PRO A 206 45.09 -8.55 1.85
N VAL A 207 45.90 -8.07 0.94
CA VAL A 207 46.52 -8.91 -0.08
C VAL A 207 47.63 -9.78 0.51
N TYR A 208 48.32 -9.26 1.52
CA TYR A 208 49.37 -9.95 2.23
C TYR A 208 49.01 -10.05 3.70
N SER A 209 49.27 -11.20 4.30
CA SER A 209 49.17 -11.43 5.73
C SER A 209 50.34 -12.26 6.23
N VAL A 210 50.62 -12.13 7.50
CA VAL A 210 51.62 -12.97 8.16
C VAL A 210 50.90 -14.14 8.81
N PRO A 211 51.16 -15.38 8.38
CA PRO A 211 50.47 -16.55 8.94
C PRO A 211 50.74 -16.66 10.45
N GLY A 212 49.69 -16.94 11.21
CA GLY A 212 49.74 -17.12 12.65
C GLY A 212 49.67 -15.86 13.49
N LEU A 213 49.60 -14.67 12.88
CA LEU A 213 49.29 -13.43 13.60
C LEU A 213 47.83 -13.08 13.46
N ILE A 214 47.19 -12.77 14.59
CA ILE A 214 45.81 -12.36 14.66
C ILE A 214 45.67 -10.83 14.55
N ASP A 215 46.74 -10.15 14.89
CA ASP A 215 46.84 -8.69 14.91
C ASP A 215 47.41 -8.19 13.59
N HIS A 216 46.51 -7.61 12.78
CA HIS A 216 46.82 -7.12 11.44
C HIS A 216 46.69 -5.60 11.29
N PHE A 217 46.62 -4.86 12.39
CA PHE A 217 46.31 -3.43 12.42
C PHE A 217 47.46 -2.63 13.03
#